data_4ec17006de4fd71e86e039a46d8d1835
#
_entry.id   4ec17006de4fd71e86e039a46d8d1835
#
_cell.length_a   1.000
_cell.length_b   1.000
_cell.length_c   1.000
_cell.angle_alpha   90.00
_cell.angle_beta   90.00
_cell.angle_gamma   90.00
#
_symmetry.space_group_name_H-M   'P 1'
#
loop_
_entity.id
_entity.type
_entity.pdbx_description
1 polymer ?
#
loop_
_entity_poly.entity_id
_entity_poly.type
_entity_poly.pdbx_seq_one_letter_code
_entity_poly.pdbx_strand_id
1 'polypeptide(L)'
;LLLVLLLVGSGLVGLEHYAAHQRFDWLGSSFQWVSALSTCGFSSQPLQFWSDGNKLLLSLDMVVGGAAGSAVGGLKLNRLLVLIKTVVWRLQGNVLSPHERMSRRLDGSLLQPQQALQQVESATSLAVLWMAVLFAGIWCLAAVVPTEYTLTDVIFETASALGAAGLSTGIAAPSLFWVGKYLLMLLMWMGRLEIVPVLLLFNLLSEYLLLPGRLTGRLARRHGRL
;
A
#
# COMPACT_ATOMS: atom_id res chain seq x y z
N LEU A 1 7.03 -10.08 13.52
CA LEU A 1 6.72 -8.73 13.08
C LEU A 1 5.21 -8.46 13.15
N LEU A 2 4.35 -9.32 12.56
CA LEU A 2 2.89 -9.12 12.55
C LEU A 2 2.32 -8.89 13.96
N LEU A 3 2.67 -9.74 14.93
CA LEU A 3 2.22 -9.59 16.33
C LEU A 3 2.67 -8.27 16.95
N VAL A 4 3.89 -7.84 16.66
CA VAL A 4 4.42 -6.56 17.14
C VAL A 4 3.61 -5.40 16.55
N LEU A 5 3.34 -5.42 15.24
CA LEU A 5 2.50 -4.42 14.59
C LEU A 5 1.08 -4.39 15.16
N LEU A 6 0.49 -5.56 15.44
CA LEU A 6 -0.83 -5.65 16.04
C LEU A 6 -0.87 -5.02 17.44
N LEU A 7 0.09 -5.37 18.30
CA LEU A 7 0.12 -4.87 19.68
C LEU A 7 0.50 -3.38 19.76
N VAL A 8 1.55 -2.99 19.05
CA VAL A 8 2.03 -1.60 19.07
C VAL A 8 1.01 -0.68 18.40
N GLY A 9 0.49 -1.07 17.25
CA GLY A 9 -0.45 -0.25 16.52
C GLY A 9 -1.79 -0.08 17.24
N SER A 10 -2.35 -1.18 17.77
CA SER A 10 -3.58 -1.07 18.58
C SER A 10 -3.37 -0.20 19.83
N GLY A 11 -2.17 -0.25 20.43
CA GLY A 11 -1.79 0.60 21.54
C GLY A 11 -1.72 2.08 21.15
N LEU A 12 -1.08 2.39 20.02
CA LEU A 12 -0.97 3.76 19.51
C LEU A 12 -2.34 4.37 19.19
N VAL A 13 -3.20 3.62 18.48
CA VAL A 13 -4.57 4.08 18.16
C VAL A 13 -5.38 4.27 19.43
N GLY A 14 -5.27 3.36 20.41
CA GLY A 14 -5.96 3.49 21.69
C GLY A 14 -5.49 4.70 22.51
N LEU A 15 -4.20 4.99 22.54
CA LEU A 15 -3.63 6.15 23.22
C LEU A 15 -4.09 7.47 22.56
N GLU A 16 -4.04 7.54 21.24
CA GLU A 16 -4.49 8.70 20.46
C GLU A 16 -6.00 8.92 20.65
N HIS A 17 -6.79 7.85 20.64
CA HIS A 17 -8.22 7.92 20.91
C HIS A 17 -8.53 8.44 22.32
N TYR A 18 -7.77 7.99 23.32
CA TYR A 18 -7.87 8.49 24.69
C TYR A 18 -7.50 9.99 24.78
N ALA A 19 -6.43 10.41 24.13
CA ALA A 19 -6.00 11.80 24.11
C ALA A 19 -7.06 12.72 23.49
N ALA A 20 -7.73 12.27 22.43
CA ALA A 20 -8.72 13.05 21.70
C ALA A 20 -10.09 13.10 22.43
N HIS A 21 -10.54 11.99 23.01
CA HIS A 21 -11.92 11.85 23.51
C HIS A 21 -12.01 11.65 25.02
N GLN A 22 -10.90 11.55 25.74
CA GLN A 22 -10.83 11.28 27.19
C GLN A 22 -11.55 9.97 27.60
N ARG A 23 -11.78 9.08 26.66
CA ARG A 23 -12.38 7.76 26.86
C ARG A 23 -11.46 6.69 26.29
N PHE A 24 -11.17 5.69 27.13
CA PHE A 24 -10.33 4.57 26.71
C PHE A 24 -11.20 3.45 26.16
N ASP A 25 -11.23 3.30 24.83
CA ASP A 25 -11.89 2.20 24.15
C ASP A 25 -10.85 1.30 23.48
N TRP A 26 -10.25 0.44 24.28
CA TRP A 26 -9.25 -0.51 23.79
C TRP A 26 -9.83 -1.47 22.74
N LEU A 27 -11.03 -1.97 22.97
CA LEU A 27 -11.65 -2.96 22.10
C LEU A 27 -11.95 -2.38 20.71
N GLY A 28 -12.59 -1.22 20.67
CA GLY A 28 -12.89 -0.52 19.42
C GLY A 28 -11.63 -0.11 18.66
N SER A 29 -10.64 0.45 19.34
CA SER A 29 -9.37 0.84 18.76
C SER A 29 -8.60 -0.35 18.18
N SER A 30 -8.52 -1.46 18.93
CA SER A 30 -7.87 -2.69 18.47
C SER A 30 -8.60 -3.31 17.28
N PHE A 31 -9.94 -3.31 17.30
CA PHE A 31 -10.75 -3.81 16.20
C PHE A 31 -10.50 -3.01 14.92
N GLN A 32 -10.50 -1.68 14.99
CA GLN A 32 -10.26 -0.82 13.82
C GLN A 32 -8.85 -1.01 13.27
N TRP A 33 -7.83 -1.13 14.14
CA TRP A 33 -6.45 -1.42 13.73
C TRP A 33 -6.35 -2.76 13.01
N VAL A 34 -6.89 -3.83 13.60
CA VAL A 34 -6.88 -5.17 12.98
C VAL A 34 -7.64 -5.18 11.66
N SER A 35 -8.77 -4.48 11.58
CA SER A 35 -9.56 -4.37 10.35
C SER A 35 -8.80 -3.63 9.25
N ALA A 36 -8.06 -2.57 9.58
CA ALA A 36 -7.22 -1.83 8.65
C ALA A 36 -6.05 -2.67 8.15
N LEU A 37 -5.30 -3.32 9.06
CA LEU A 37 -4.14 -4.16 8.72
C LEU A 37 -4.51 -5.37 7.87
N SER A 38 -5.62 -6.02 8.22
CA SER A 38 -6.13 -7.18 7.47
C SER A 38 -6.87 -6.80 6.20
N THR A 39 -7.07 -5.50 5.96
CA THR A 39 -7.87 -4.96 4.84
C THR A 39 -9.26 -5.61 4.71
N CYS A 40 -9.89 -5.93 5.86
CA CYS A 40 -11.22 -6.53 5.90
C CYS A 40 -12.34 -5.50 5.71
N GLY A 41 -12.11 -4.24 6.08
CA GLY A 41 -13.05 -3.15 5.88
C GLY A 41 -14.23 -3.09 6.86
N PHE A 42 -14.21 -3.91 7.90
CA PHE A 42 -15.24 -3.84 8.94
C PHE A 42 -14.96 -2.68 9.89
N SER A 43 -15.99 -1.90 10.19
CA SER A 43 -15.92 -0.81 11.15
C SER A 43 -16.96 -1.00 12.25
N SER A 44 -16.53 -0.86 13.51
CA SER A 44 -17.42 -0.89 14.68
C SER A 44 -17.93 0.49 15.04
N GLN A 45 -17.29 1.54 14.52
CA GLN A 45 -17.59 2.95 14.83
C GLN A 45 -17.48 3.81 13.56
N PRO A 46 -18.21 4.91 13.46
CA PRO A 46 -18.11 5.83 12.33
C PRO A 46 -16.76 6.57 12.36
N LEU A 47 -15.92 6.28 11.39
CA LEU A 47 -14.55 6.80 11.30
C LEU A 47 -14.48 8.30 10.95
N GLN A 48 -15.57 8.88 10.43
CA GLN A 48 -15.64 10.31 10.13
C GLN A 48 -15.38 11.20 11.35
N PHE A 49 -15.75 10.73 12.57
CA PHE A 49 -15.59 11.49 13.82
C PHE A 49 -14.27 11.20 14.54
N TRP A 50 -13.43 10.37 13.98
CA TRP A 50 -12.13 10.07 14.57
C TRP A 50 -11.15 11.22 14.37
N SER A 51 -10.18 11.34 15.31
CA SER A 51 -9.12 12.35 15.22
C SER A 51 -8.29 12.16 13.96
N ASP A 52 -7.72 13.26 13.46
CA ASP A 52 -6.83 13.23 12.30
C ASP A 52 -5.60 12.33 12.53
N GLY A 53 -5.08 12.29 13.77
CA GLY A 53 -3.99 11.40 14.16
C GLY A 53 -4.35 9.93 13.96
N ASN A 54 -5.53 9.52 14.43
CA ASN A 54 -6.02 8.15 14.27
C ASN A 54 -6.26 7.79 12.79
N LYS A 55 -6.82 8.71 12.00
CA LYS A 55 -7.02 8.51 10.56
C LYS A 55 -5.69 8.31 9.84
N LEU A 56 -4.65 9.09 10.19
CA LEU A 56 -3.31 8.91 9.62
C LEU A 56 -2.67 7.59 10.04
N LEU A 57 -2.78 7.19 11.31
CA LEU A 57 -2.27 5.90 11.78
C LEU A 57 -2.91 4.73 11.05
N LEU A 58 -4.24 4.73 10.90
CA LEU A 58 -4.96 3.70 10.14
C LEU A 58 -4.60 3.74 8.65
N SER A 59 -4.37 4.94 8.08
CA SER A 59 -3.91 5.06 6.69
C SER A 59 -2.56 4.41 6.47
N LEU A 60 -1.60 4.63 7.39
CA LEU A 60 -0.29 3.97 7.35
C LEU A 60 -0.41 2.45 7.46
N ASP A 61 -1.31 1.96 8.29
CA ASP A 61 -1.56 0.54 8.45
C ASP A 61 -2.11 -0.10 7.17
N MET A 62 -3.08 0.56 6.50
CA MET A 62 -3.62 0.14 5.20
C MET A 62 -2.57 0.15 4.08
N VAL A 63 -1.59 1.09 4.15
CA VAL A 63 -0.44 1.13 3.23
C VAL A 63 0.47 -0.08 3.43
N VAL A 64 0.76 -0.44 4.67
CA VAL A 64 1.60 -1.61 5.01
C VAL A 64 0.94 -2.89 4.54
N GLY A 65 -0.34 -3.06 4.82
CA GLY A 65 -1.11 -4.25 4.48
C GLY A 65 -0.67 -5.49 5.26
N GLY A 66 -1.28 -6.62 4.94
CA GLY A 66 -1.06 -7.88 5.65
C GLY A 66 0.06 -8.74 5.11
N ALA A 67 0.04 -10.02 5.55
CA ALA A 67 1.07 -11.00 5.22
C ALA A 67 1.07 -11.37 3.74
N ALA A 68 2.25 -11.73 3.20
CA ALA A 68 2.36 -12.26 1.86
C ALA A 68 1.62 -13.62 1.74
N GLY A 69 0.98 -13.83 0.59
CA GLY A 69 0.18 -15.02 0.34
C GLY A 69 -1.28 -14.88 0.78
N SER A 70 -1.65 -13.83 1.50
CA SER A 70 -3.05 -13.49 1.77
C SER A 70 -3.65 -12.63 0.66
N ALA A 71 -4.99 -12.62 0.57
CA ALA A 71 -5.73 -11.77 -0.37
C ALA A 71 -5.76 -10.28 0.04
N VAL A 72 -4.87 -9.85 0.92
CA VAL A 72 -4.75 -8.50 1.47
C VAL A 72 -4.10 -7.56 0.46
N GLY A 73 -4.59 -6.32 0.36
CA GLY A 73 -3.98 -5.25 -0.42
C GLY A 73 -2.76 -4.63 0.26
N GLY A 74 -2.33 -3.46 -0.21
CA GLY A 74 -1.16 -2.74 0.31
C GLY A 74 0.17 -3.25 -0.23
N LEU A 75 1.27 -2.73 0.35
CA LEU A 75 2.66 -3.06 -0.06
C LEU A 75 3.07 -4.49 0.25
N LYS A 76 2.31 -5.19 1.12
CA LYS A 76 2.60 -6.51 1.71
C LYS A 76 3.80 -6.50 2.65
N LEU A 77 3.59 -7.08 3.82
CA LEU A 77 4.54 -7.09 4.93
C LEU A 77 5.92 -7.63 4.56
N ASN A 78 6.02 -8.61 3.65
CA ASN A 78 7.30 -9.17 3.21
C ASN A 78 8.15 -8.14 2.44
N ARG A 79 7.52 -7.32 1.59
CA ARG A 79 8.23 -6.26 0.86
C ARG A 79 8.73 -5.18 1.83
N LEU A 80 7.90 -4.81 2.80
CA LEU A 80 8.31 -3.88 3.86
C LEU A 80 9.49 -4.42 4.66
N LEU A 81 9.50 -5.71 5.01
CA LEU A 81 10.63 -6.37 5.68
C LEU A 81 11.92 -6.30 4.86
N VAL A 82 11.84 -6.56 3.56
CA VAL A 82 13.00 -6.45 2.66
C VAL A 82 13.53 -5.02 2.64
N LEU A 83 12.64 -4.02 2.56
CA LEU A 83 13.03 -2.60 2.57
C LEU A 83 13.70 -2.21 3.90
N ILE A 84 13.10 -2.57 5.05
CA ILE A 84 13.67 -2.29 6.37
C ILE A 84 15.05 -2.96 6.51
N LYS A 85 15.15 -4.25 6.17
CA LYS A 85 16.45 -4.96 6.21
C LYS A 85 17.49 -4.32 5.29
N THR A 86 17.07 -3.84 4.12
CA THR A 86 17.98 -3.15 3.19
C THR A 86 18.56 -1.88 3.80
N VAL A 87 17.72 -1.08 4.47
CA VAL A 87 18.17 0.11 5.19
C VAL A 87 19.14 -0.27 6.30
N VAL A 88 18.79 -1.28 7.12
CA VAL A 88 19.66 -1.78 8.19
C VAL A 88 20.99 -2.29 7.63
N TRP A 89 20.98 -3.06 6.55
CA TRP A 89 22.22 -3.55 5.90
C TRP A 89 23.08 -2.40 5.36
N ARG A 90 22.48 -1.35 4.79
CA ARG A 90 23.22 -0.17 4.33
C ARG A 90 23.86 0.57 5.49
N LEU A 91 23.12 0.76 6.58
CA LEU A 91 23.65 1.42 7.80
C LEU A 91 24.81 0.61 8.42
N GLN A 92 24.64 -0.71 8.54
CA GLN A 92 25.68 -1.59 9.05
C GLN A 92 26.90 -1.65 8.11
N GLY A 93 26.70 -1.68 6.79
CA GLY A 93 27.77 -1.69 5.82
C GLY A 93 28.67 -0.43 5.84
N ASN A 94 28.15 0.69 6.31
CA ASN A 94 28.93 1.92 6.49
C ASN A 94 29.75 1.91 7.79
N VAL A 95 29.44 1.02 8.73
CA VAL A 95 30.10 0.90 10.04
C VAL A 95 31.09 -0.27 10.08
N LEU A 96 30.87 -1.29 9.24
CA LEU A 96 31.71 -2.50 9.20
C LEU A 96 32.96 -2.30 8.35
N SER A 97 34.06 -2.94 8.81
CA SER A 97 35.36 -2.94 8.13
C SER A 97 35.30 -3.68 6.79
N PRO A 98 36.10 -3.30 5.76
CA PRO A 98 36.05 -3.89 4.42
C PRO A 98 36.26 -5.40 4.34
N HIS A 99 36.73 -6.04 5.41
CA HIS A 99 37.06 -7.47 5.51
C HIS A 99 35.93 -8.33 6.11
N GLU A 100 34.88 -7.73 6.68
CA GLU A 100 33.77 -8.49 7.25
C GLU A 100 32.70 -8.78 6.19
N ARG A 101 32.55 -10.05 5.83
CA ARG A 101 31.49 -10.52 4.93
C ARG A 101 30.14 -10.46 5.63
N MET A 102 29.33 -9.53 5.22
CA MET A 102 27.97 -9.36 5.73
C MET A 102 27.11 -10.56 5.37
N SER A 103 26.67 -11.32 6.36
CA SER A 103 25.72 -12.43 6.17
C SER A 103 24.31 -11.86 5.95
N ARG A 104 23.87 -11.78 4.69
CA ARG A 104 22.52 -11.36 4.31
C ARG A 104 21.55 -12.50 4.53
N ARG A 105 20.91 -12.52 5.70
CA ARG A 105 19.87 -13.52 6.04
C ARG A 105 18.48 -12.90 5.86
N LEU A 106 17.67 -13.54 5.03
CA LEU A 106 16.25 -13.30 4.91
C LEU A 106 15.54 -14.60 5.32
N ASP A 107 14.61 -14.52 6.26
CA ASP A 107 13.78 -15.66 6.71
C ASP A 107 14.60 -16.90 7.16
N GLY A 108 15.76 -16.65 7.80
CA GLY A 108 16.64 -17.74 8.28
C GLY A 108 17.55 -18.36 7.20
N SER A 109 17.31 -18.09 5.93
CA SER A 109 18.14 -18.58 4.81
C SER A 109 19.21 -17.58 4.42
N LEU A 110 20.41 -18.10 4.08
CA LEU A 110 21.50 -17.32 3.49
C LEU A 110 21.16 -17.07 2.01
N LEU A 111 20.89 -15.81 1.67
CA LEU A 111 20.66 -15.43 0.28
C LEU A 111 21.98 -15.24 -0.47
N GLN A 112 22.04 -15.76 -1.69
CA GLN A 112 23.11 -15.39 -2.60
C GLN A 112 23.05 -13.88 -2.90
N PRO A 113 24.19 -13.19 -3.03
CA PRO A 113 24.24 -11.74 -3.25
C PRO A 113 23.37 -11.24 -4.40
N GLN A 114 23.29 -12.01 -5.49
CA GLN A 114 22.50 -11.69 -6.67
C GLN A 114 20.98 -11.78 -6.39
N GLN A 115 20.55 -12.82 -5.68
CA GLN A 115 19.14 -13.00 -5.29
C GLN A 115 18.67 -11.90 -4.32
N ALA A 116 19.53 -11.54 -3.37
CA ALA A 116 19.23 -10.44 -2.45
C ALA A 116 19.07 -9.11 -3.20
N LEU A 117 19.94 -8.83 -4.18
CA LEU A 117 19.86 -7.62 -4.99
C LEU A 117 18.57 -7.56 -5.81
N GLN A 118 18.20 -8.63 -6.48
CA GLN A 118 16.95 -8.70 -7.25
C GLN A 118 15.70 -8.51 -6.39
N GLN A 119 15.68 -9.10 -5.19
CA GLN A 119 14.56 -8.92 -4.26
C GLN A 119 14.44 -7.47 -3.77
N VAL A 120 15.57 -6.83 -3.46
CA VAL A 120 15.62 -5.43 -3.05
C VAL A 120 15.17 -4.52 -4.19
N GLU A 121 15.66 -4.73 -5.40
CA GLU A 121 15.29 -3.94 -6.57
C GLU A 121 13.80 -4.05 -6.88
N SER A 122 13.25 -5.26 -6.89
CA SER A 122 11.82 -5.49 -7.10
C SER A 122 10.97 -4.85 -6.00
N ALA A 123 11.34 -5.03 -4.71
CA ALA A 123 10.60 -4.45 -3.59
C ALA A 123 10.63 -2.92 -3.62
N THR A 124 11.80 -2.32 -3.93
CA THR A 124 11.96 -0.86 -3.99
C THR A 124 11.17 -0.27 -5.15
N SER A 125 11.27 -0.86 -6.35
CA SER A 125 10.53 -0.39 -7.53
C SER A 125 9.02 -0.41 -7.30
N LEU A 126 8.51 -1.49 -6.72
CA LEU A 126 7.09 -1.61 -6.40
C LEU A 126 6.65 -0.62 -5.32
N ALA A 127 7.47 -0.40 -4.28
CA ALA A 127 7.16 0.56 -3.22
C ALA A 127 7.12 2.00 -3.76
N VAL A 128 8.10 2.39 -4.58
CA VAL A 128 8.13 3.72 -5.22
C VAL A 128 6.91 3.90 -6.12
N LEU A 129 6.58 2.91 -6.93
CA LEU A 129 5.43 2.96 -7.83
C LEU A 129 4.11 3.05 -7.04
N TRP A 130 3.99 2.27 -5.95
CA TRP A 130 2.83 2.29 -5.07
C TRP A 130 2.63 3.67 -4.42
N MET A 131 3.71 4.26 -3.91
CA MET A 131 3.69 5.61 -3.35
C MET A 131 3.34 6.67 -4.40
N ALA A 132 3.87 6.56 -5.61
CA ALA A 132 3.55 7.46 -6.71
C ALA A 132 2.04 7.43 -7.05
N VAL A 133 1.46 6.24 -7.13
CA VAL A 133 0.01 6.07 -7.37
C VAL A 133 -0.81 6.60 -6.20
N LEU A 134 -0.38 6.38 -4.95
CA LEU A 134 -1.04 6.93 -3.78
C LEU A 134 -1.07 8.47 -3.83
N PHE A 135 0.07 9.11 -4.05
CA PHE A 135 0.16 10.57 -4.14
C PHE A 135 -0.66 11.14 -5.30
N ALA A 136 -0.61 10.50 -6.46
CA ALA A 136 -1.45 10.89 -7.60
C ALA A 136 -2.93 10.76 -7.27
N GLY A 137 -3.33 9.68 -6.60
CA GLY A 137 -4.71 9.45 -6.13
C GLY A 137 -5.17 10.52 -5.14
N ILE A 138 -4.32 10.86 -4.14
CA ILE A 138 -4.62 11.93 -3.16
C ILE A 138 -4.80 13.26 -3.89
N TRP A 139 -3.90 13.60 -4.81
CA TRP A 139 -3.98 14.85 -5.57
C TRP A 139 -5.27 14.95 -6.40
N CYS A 140 -5.59 13.88 -7.14
CA CYS A 140 -6.78 13.85 -7.97
C CYS A 140 -8.07 13.84 -7.12
N LEU A 141 -8.10 13.11 -6.03
CA LEU A 141 -9.28 13.04 -5.16
C LEU A 141 -9.51 14.36 -4.43
N ALA A 142 -8.45 15.01 -3.95
CA ALA A 142 -8.52 16.32 -3.30
C ALA A 142 -9.10 17.40 -4.21
N ALA A 143 -8.88 17.30 -5.53
CA ALA A 143 -9.43 18.25 -6.50
C ALA A 143 -10.95 18.08 -6.74
N VAL A 144 -11.53 16.94 -6.36
CA VAL A 144 -12.94 16.59 -6.67
C VAL A 144 -13.82 16.55 -5.43
N VAL A 145 -13.21 16.34 -4.26
CA VAL A 145 -13.92 16.23 -2.97
C VAL A 145 -14.35 17.62 -2.48
N PRO A 146 -15.58 17.77 -1.93
CA PRO A 146 -16.02 19.01 -1.30
C PRO A 146 -15.11 19.47 -0.17
N THR A 147 -15.05 20.79 0.05
CA THR A 147 -14.20 21.44 1.07
C THR A 147 -14.59 21.11 2.53
N GLU A 148 -15.67 20.41 2.73
CA GLU A 148 -16.11 19.94 4.05
C GLU A 148 -15.20 18.84 4.63
N TYR A 149 -14.49 18.09 3.76
CA TYR A 149 -13.58 17.04 4.17
C TYR A 149 -12.16 17.57 4.34
N THR A 150 -11.46 17.04 5.35
CA THR A 150 -10.08 17.40 5.63
C THR A 150 -9.12 16.66 4.69
N LEU A 151 -7.89 17.16 4.56
CA LEU A 151 -6.85 16.45 3.80
C LEU A 151 -6.58 15.06 4.36
N THR A 152 -6.71 14.87 5.68
CA THR A 152 -6.57 13.56 6.33
C THR A 152 -7.66 12.59 5.91
N ASP A 153 -8.89 13.05 5.68
CA ASP A 153 -9.97 12.22 5.13
C ASP A 153 -9.66 11.75 3.71
N VAL A 154 -9.11 12.65 2.88
CA VAL A 154 -8.71 12.33 1.50
C VAL A 154 -7.58 11.30 1.48
N ILE A 155 -6.55 11.47 2.34
CA ILE A 155 -5.45 10.52 2.49
C ILE A 155 -6.00 9.15 2.92
N PHE A 156 -6.88 9.13 3.92
CA PHE A 156 -7.49 7.92 4.45
C PHE A 156 -8.28 7.17 3.37
N GLU A 157 -9.16 7.87 2.65
CA GLU A 157 -10.00 7.28 1.61
C GLU A 157 -9.15 6.72 0.45
N THR A 158 -8.13 7.48 0.03
CA THR A 158 -7.21 7.05 -1.03
C THR A 158 -6.39 5.84 -0.60
N ALA A 159 -5.86 5.83 0.63
CA ALA A 159 -5.12 4.70 1.19
C ALA A 159 -6.02 3.46 1.33
N SER A 160 -7.26 3.65 1.77
CA SER A 160 -8.26 2.59 1.87
C SER A 160 -8.62 2.00 0.50
N ALA A 161 -8.82 2.85 -0.51
CA ALA A 161 -9.10 2.40 -1.88
C ALA A 161 -7.92 1.64 -2.48
N LEU A 162 -6.71 2.20 -2.44
CA LEU A 162 -5.51 1.56 -2.99
C LEU A 162 -5.05 0.35 -2.17
N GLY A 163 -5.22 0.37 -0.84
CA GLY A 163 -5.00 -0.78 0.03
C GLY A 163 -6.10 -1.85 -0.10
N ALA A 164 -7.19 -1.57 -0.82
CA ALA A 164 -8.39 -2.42 -0.93
C ALA A 164 -8.95 -2.81 0.45
N ALA A 165 -8.85 -1.90 1.43
CA ALA A 165 -9.32 -2.12 2.80
C ALA A 165 -10.83 -1.98 2.93
N GLY A 166 -11.41 -0.95 2.30
CA GLY A 166 -12.87 -0.73 2.31
C GLY A 166 -13.36 0.09 3.51
N LEU A 167 -12.47 0.62 4.34
CA LEU A 167 -12.81 1.59 5.39
C LEU A 167 -13.06 2.95 4.75
N SER A 168 -14.05 3.70 5.23
CA SER A 168 -14.39 5.01 4.68
C SER A 168 -14.66 6.04 5.78
N THR A 169 -14.25 7.28 5.52
CA THR A 169 -14.61 8.46 6.31
C THR A 169 -15.92 9.12 5.83
N GLY A 170 -16.57 8.54 4.83
CA GLY A 170 -17.82 9.05 4.25
C GLY A 170 -17.65 9.76 2.91
N ILE A 171 -16.43 9.94 2.40
CA ILE A 171 -16.17 10.51 1.05
C ILE A 171 -16.77 9.60 -0.04
N ALA A 172 -16.63 8.27 0.09
CA ALA A 172 -17.19 7.29 -0.84
C ALA A 172 -18.72 7.16 -0.69
N ALA A 173 -19.43 8.27 -0.78
CA ALA A 173 -20.88 8.34 -0.70
C ALA A 173 -21.53 8.40 -2.10
N PRO A 174 -22.85 8.10 -2.22
CA PRO A 174 -23.58 8.26 -3.49
C PRO A 174 -23.54 9.70 -4.02
N SER A 175 -23.35 10.70 -3.17
CA SER A 175 -23.25 12.13 -3.50
C SER A 175 -21.91 12.52 -4.12
N LEU A 176 -20.85 11.68 -4.02
CA LEU A 176 -19.55 11.98 -4.62
C LEU A 176 -19.68 12.15 -6.13
N PHE A 177 -19.01 13.17 -6.67
CA PHE A 177 -18.98 13.43 -8.11
C PHE A 177 -18.45 12.22 -8.89
N TRP A 178 -19.02 11.96 -10.06
CA TRP A 178 -18.75 10.73 -10.84
C TRP A 178 -17.25 10.49 -11.12
N VAL A 179 -16.44 11.56 -11.33
CA VAL A 179 -14.99 11.43 -11.54
C VAL A 179 -14.30 10.83 -10.31
N GLY A 180 -14.70 11.26 -9.10
CA GLY A 180 -14.17 10.69 -7.86
C GLY A 180 -14.51 9.22 -7.69
N LYS A 181 -15.72 8.82 -8.09
CA LYS A 181 -16.13 7.39 -8.07
C LYS A 181 -15.28 6.54 -9.00
N TYR A 182 -15.06 6.98 -10.25
CA TYR A 182 -14.19 6.26 -11.18
C TYR A 182 -12.75 6.20 -10.71
N LEU A 183 -12.23 7.29 -10.10
CA LEU A 183 -10.89 7.32 -9.53
C LEU A 183 -10.76 6.28 -8.40
N LEU A 184 -11.70 6.25 -7.46
CA LEU A 184 -11.69 5.27 -6.36
C LEU A 184 -11.80 3.83 -6.90
N MET A 185 -12.67 3.56 -7.89
CA MET A 185 -12.76 2.24 -8.54
C MET A 185 -11.44 1.83 -9.20
N LEU A 186 -10.77 2.76 -9.88
CA LEU A 186 -9.46 2.51 -10.50
C LEU A 186 -8.40 2.17 -9.44
N LEU A 187 -8.36 2.93 -8.34
CA LEU A 187 -7.42 2.69 -7.24
C LEU A 187 -7.68 1.32 -6.58
N MET A 188 -8.94 0.97 -6.31
CA MET A 188 -9.31 -0.36 -5.78
C MET A 188 -8.87 -1.48 -6.71
N TRP A 189 -9.06 -1.29 -8.01
CA TRP A 189 -8.64 -2.27 -9.02
C TRP A 189 -7.12 -2.42 -9.07
N MET A 190 -6.37 -1.31 -9.07
CA MET A 190 -4.90 -1.31 -9.03
C MET A 190 -4.36 -1.96 -7.76
N GLY A 191 -4.97 -1.69 -6.62
CA GLY A 191 -4.59 -2.28 -5.33
C GLY A 191 -4.79 -3.79 -5.27
N ARG A 192 -5.84 -4.29 -5.93
CA ARG A 192 -6.21 -5.72 -5.90
C ARG A 192 -5.39 -6.59 -6.86
N LEU A 193 -5.14 -6.09 -8.08
CA LEU A 193 -4.41 -6.82 -9.12
C LEU A 193 -2.89 -6.67 -9.03
N GLU A 194 -2.40 -5.88 -8.10
CA GLU A 194 -1.06 -5.28 -8.05
C GLU A 194 -0.87 -4.24 -9.19
N ILE A 195 -0.07 -3.22 -8.92
CA ILE A 195 0.06 -2.06 -9.83
C ILE A 195 0.74 -2.44 -11.15
N VAL A 196 1.74 -3.35 -11.10
CA VAL A 196 2.54 -3.73 -12.28
C VAL A 196 1.72 -4.39 -13.38
N PRO A 197 0.89 -5.42 -13.12
CA PRO A 197 -0.01 -6.00 -14.14
C PRO A 197 -0.95 -4.97 -14.76
N VAL A 198 -1.48 -4.04 -13.96
CA VAL A 198 -2.40 -3.00 -14.45
C VAL A 198 -1.68 -2.04 -15.39
N LEU A 199 -0.48 -1.57 -15.04
CA LEU A 199 0.32 -0.71 -15.90
C LEU A 199 0.76 -1.41 -17.19
N LEU A 200 1.12 -2.70 -17.11
CA LEU A 200 1.42 -3.49 -18.30
C LEU A 200 0.21 -3.62 -19.21
N LEU A 201 -0.99 -3.81 -18.65
CA LEU A 201 -2.23 -3.84 -19.42
C LEU A 201 -2.46 -2.51 -20.14
N PHE A 202 -2.30 -1.37 -19.45
CA PHE A 202 -2.43 -0.05 -20.07
C PHE A 202 -1.40 0.17 -21.17
N ASN A 203 -0.16 -0.25 -20.96
CA ASN A 203 0.89 -0.15 -21.98
C ASN A 203 0.55 -1.01 -23.20
N LEU A 204 0.14 -2.25 -23.02
CA LEU A 204 -0.28 -3.13 -24.12
C LEU A 204 -1.51 -2.56 -24.85
N LEU A 205 -2.48 -2.01 -24.13
CA LEU A 205 -3.66 -1.39 -24.71
C LEU A 205 -3.29 -0.14 -25.52
N SER A 206 -2.38 0.68 -25.02
CA SER A 206 -1.90 1.87 -25.74
C SER A 206 -1.12 1.49 -27.01
N GLU A 207 -0.27 0.46 -26.96
CA GLU A 207 0.43 -0.05 -28.15
C GLU A 207 -0.56 -0.62 -29.18
N TYR A 208 -1.61 -1.29 -28.73
CA TYR A 208 -2.64 -1.82 -29.60
C TYR A 208 -3.46 -0.73 -30.29
N LEU A 209 -3.85 0.31 -29.55
CA LEU A 209 -4.66 1.41 -30.05
C LEU A 209 -3.89 2.38 -30.95
N LEU A 210 -2.62 2.66 -30.58
CA LEU A 210 -1.79 3.66 -31.27
C LEU A 210 -1.02 3.10 -32.47
N LEU A 211 -0.68 1.79 -32.48
CA LEU A 211 0.17 1.15 -33.49
C LEU A 211 -0.32 -0.28 -33.83
N PRO A 212 -1.50 -0.44 -34.46
CA PRO A 212 -2.07 -1.76 -34.75
C PRO A 212 -1.18 -2.68 -35.61
N GLY A 213 -0.18 -2.12 -36.33
CA GLY A 213 0.73 -2.88 -37.21
C GLY A 213 2.01 -3.41 -36.56
N ARG A 214 2.39 -2.99 -35.33
CA ARG A 214 3.65 -3.42 -34.71
C ARG A 214 3.58 -4.77 -33.97
N LEU A 215 2.43 -5.13 -33.43
CA LEU A 215 2.24 -6.40 -32.72
C LEU A 215 2.25 -7.61 -33.67
N THR A 216 1.66 -7.47 -34.84
CA THR A 216 1.68 -8.52 -35.89
C THR A 216 3.11 -8.85 -36.35
N GLY A 217 3.99 -7.86 -36.45
CA GLY A 217 5.39 -8.04 -36.79
C GLY A 217 6.24 -8.70 -35.70
N ARG A 218 5.93 -8.48 -34.40
CA ARG A 218 6.64 -9.12 -33.28
C ARG A 218 6.22 -10.59 -33.08
N LEU A 219 4.95 -10.91 -33.27
CA LEU A 219 4.45 -12.28 -33.20
C LEU A 219 4.94 -13.11 -34.39
N ALA A 220 5.00 -12.56 -35.59
CA ALA A 220 5.55 -13.22 -36.78
C ALA A 220 7.04 -13.55 -36.65
N ARG A 221 7.84 -12.66 -36.02
CA ARG A 221 9.27 -12.93 -35.77
C ARG A 221 9.55 -13.98 -34.68
N ARG A 222 8.59 -14.24 -33.79
CA ARG A 222 8.73 -15.29 -32.75
C ARG A 222 8.39 -16.68 -33.25
N HIS A 223 7.49 -16.80 -34.25
CA HIS A 223 7.11 -18.07 -34.90
C HIS A 223 8.08 -18.49 -36.04
N GLY A 224 8.87 -17.55 -36.54
CA GLY A 224 9.88 -17.87 -37.61
C GLY A 224 11.24 -18.30 -37.07
N ARG A 225 11.37 -18.59 -35.76
CA ARG A 225 12.59 -19.10 -35.12
C ARG A 225 12.40 -20.46 -34.43
N LEU A 226 11.35 -21.17 -34.75
CA LEU A 226 11.15 -22.61 -34.53
C LEU A 226 11.29 -23.33 -35.85
#